data_ca9acd3788876a72816373e950c9a4f8
#
_entry.id   ca9acd3788876a72816373e950c9a4f8
#
_cell.length_a   1.000
_cell.length_b   1.000
_cell.length_c   1.000
_cell.angle_alpha   90.00
_cell.angle_beta   90.00
_cell.angle_gamma   90.00
#
_symmetry.space_group_name_H-M   'P 1'
#
loop_
_entity.id
_entity.type
_entity.pdbx_description
1 polymer ?
#
loop_
_entity_poly.entity_id
_entity_poly.type
_entity_poly.pdbx_seq_one_letter_code
_entity_poly.pdbx_strand_id
1 'polypeptide(L)'
;NFKNFLDMCKNPEVCCELALQPINAFNLDAAILFSDILTIPDALGLGVKFLEGEGPVFDNPIKISKDVINLPDFEPDNLSYVYKAVSNIKNALPKNIPLIGFSGSPWTLAAYSIEGRSSKNFEYTKSFIRNNEKEAHIFLQKLTDACFIYLKKQVEAGADVIQIFDSWANLLSKKDYETYSLNYIRSLISKLKEDQVTASIPIILFAREPEISCNHMVKVQADCLSLYWKTKDIDL
;
A
#
# COMPACT_ATOMS: atom_id res chain seq x y z
N ASN A 1 21.24 16.85 -5.15
CA ASN A 1 21.20 16.54 -3.72
C ASN A 1 19.75 16.68 -3.26
N PHE A 2 19.12 15.56 -2.85
CA PHE A 2 17.79 15.53 -2.27
C PHE A 2 17.89 15.76 -0.76
N LYS A 3 16.93 16.50 -0.18
CA LYS A 3 16.94 16.82 1.26
C LYS A 3 16.49 15.63 2.11
N ASN A 4 15.59 14.79 1.57
CA ASN A 4 15.04 13.63 2.26
C ASN A 4 14.50 12.60 1.26
N PHE A 5 14.05 11.46 1.78
CA PHE A 5 13.51 10.34 1.00
C PHE A 5 12.25 10.73 0.19
N LEU A 6 11.34 11.52 0.77
CA LEU A 6 10.12 11.94 0.07
C LEU A 6 10.43 12.84 -1.14
N ASP A 7 11.45 13.70 -1.05
CA ASP A 7 11.86 14.53 -2.18
C ASP A 7 12.34 13.67 -3.36
N MET A 8 12.97 12.51 -3.08
CA MET A 8 13.31 11.54 -4.12
C MET A 8 12.07 10.89 -4.70
N CYS A 9 11.13 10.42 -3.85
CA CYS A 9 9.88 9.81 -4.31
C CYS A 9 9.00 10.78 -5.12
N LYS A 10 9.08 12.08 -4.86
CA LYS A 10 8.34 13.13 -5.59
C LYS A 10 9.02 13.57 -6.89
N ASN A 11 10.16 12.97 -7.26
CA ASN A 11 10.86 13.25 -8.51
C ASN A 11 10.76 12.05 -9.47
N PRO A 12 9.94 12.10 -10.53
CA PRO A 12 9.72 10.98 -11.45
C PRO A 12 10.97 10.50 -12.18
N GLU A 13 11.90 11.40 -12.50
CA GLU A 13 13.15 11.09 -13.19
C GLU A 13 14.07 10.26 -12.28
N VAL A 14 14.18 10.65 -11.00
CA VAL A 14 14.95 9.92 -10.00
C VAL A 14 14.33 8.57 -9.68
N CYS A 15 12.99 8.51 -9.55
CA CYS A 15 12.29 7.23 -9.37
C CYS A 15 12.57 6.28 -10.54
N CYS A 16 12.62 6.79 -11.76
CA CYS A 16 12.95 6.00 -12.94
C CYS A 16 14.39 5.48 -12.87
N GLU A 17 15.37 6.33 -12.58
CA GLU A 17 16.76 5.92 -12.44
C GLU A 17 16.92 4.82 -11.37
N LEU A 18 16.34 5.03 -10.18
CA LEU A 18 16.45 4.08 -9.07
C LEU A 18 15.76 2.74 -9.35
N ALA A 19 14.63 2.74 -10.07
CA ALA A 19 13.95 1.51 -10.46
C ALA A 19 14.73 0.71 -11.52
N LEU A 20 15.50 1.38 -12.40
CA LEU A 20 16.30 0.74 -13.45
C LEU A 20 17.64 0.22 -12.96
N GLN A 21 18.21 0.78 -11.89
CA GLN A 21 19.53 0.36 -11.39
C GLN A 21 19.61 -1.15 -11.10
N PRO A 22 18.66 -1.78 -10.34
CA PRO A 22 18.72 -3.22 -10.10
C PRO A 22 18.49 -4.05 -11.36
N ILE A 23 17.68 -3.58 -12.30
CA ILE A 23 17.46 -4.26 -13.60
C ILE A 23 18.74 -4.28 -14.42
N ASN A 24 19.50 -3.18 -14.43
CA ASN A 24 20.76 -3.08 -15.16
C ASN A 24 21.91 -3.86 -14.48
N ALA A 25 21.84 -4.01 -13.15
CA ALA A 25 22.90 -4.69 -12.37
C ALA A 25 22.68 -6.20 -12.25
N PHE A 26 21.44 -6.68 -12.33
CA PHE A 26 21.07 -8.05 -12.10
C PHE A 26 20.08 -8.55 -13.16
N ASN A 27 20.10 -9.83 -13.45
CA ASN A 27 19.13 -10.46 -14.35
C ASN A 27 17.82 -10.74 -13.58
N LEU A 28 16.98 -9.70 -13.43
CA LEU A 28 15.71 -9.80 -12.72
C LEU A 28 14.55 -9.97 -13.70
N ASP A 29 13.52 -10.70 -13.25
CA ASP A 29 12.33 -11.03 -14.05
C ASP A 29 11.27 -9.90 -14.05
N ALA A 30 11.34 -8.96 -13.11
CA ALA A 30 10.41 -7.83 -13.00
C ALA A 30 11.08 -6.61 -12.36
N ALA A 31 10.58 -5.43 -12.70
CA ALA A 31 10.90 -4.17 -12.01
C ALA A 31 9.77 -3.80 -11.05
N ILE A 32 10.08 -3.08 -9.99
CA ILE A 32 9.09 -2.49 -9.10
C ILE A 32 9.21 -0.96 -9.11
N LEU A 33 8.08 -0.29 -9.06
CA LEU A 33 8.01 1.16 -8.89
C LEU A 33 8.81 1.61 -7.66
N PHE A 34 9.68 2.62 -7.83
CA PHE A 34 10.29 3.29 -6.68
C PHE A 34 9.34 4.36 -6.15
N SER A 35 8.73 4.11 -5.00
CA SER A 35 7.77 4.99 -4.32
C SER A 35 7.64 4.57 -2.85
N ASP A 36 6.73 5.20 -2.11
CA ASP A 36 6.38 4.84 -0.73
C ASP A 36 4.90 4.47 -0.59
N ILE A 37 4.58 3.54 0.32
CA ILE A 37 3.20 3.14 0.58
C ILE A 37 2.38 4.25 1.26
N LEU A 38 3.04 5.22 1.92
CA LEU A 38 2.38 6.29 2.67
C LEU A 38 2.02 7.51 1.81
N THR A 39 2.19 7.42 0.49
CA THR A 39 1.76 8.48 -0.45
C THR A 39 0.26 8.77 -0.37
N ILE A 40 -0.59 7.75 -0.17
CA ILE A 40 -2.04 7.93 -0.01
C ILE A 40 -2.37 8.70 1.27
N PRO A 41 -1.87 8.34 2.47
CA PRO A 41 -2.05 9.16 3.67
C PRO A 41 -1.52 10.60 3.52
N ASP A 42 -0.38 10.81 2.85
CA ASP A 42 0.16 12.14 2.58
C ASP A 42 -0.81 12.96 1.71
N ALA A 43 -1.35 12.36 0.65
CA ALA A 43 -2.34 12.99 -0.24
C ALA A 43 -3.69 13.29 0.44
N LEU A 44 -4.03 12.55 1.50
CA LEU A 44 -5.19 12.82 2.36
C LEU A 44 -4.93 13.93 3.40
N GLY A 45 -3.78 14.60 3.34
CA GLY A 45 -3.45 15.74 4.20
C GLY A 45 -2.91 15.37 5.59
N LEU A 46 -2.52 14.11 5.80
CA LEU A 46 -1.95 13.68 7.09
C LEU A 46 -0.50 14.13 7.29
N GLY A 47 0.18 14.58 6.22
CA GLY A 47 1.52 15.18 6.28
C GLY A 47 2.58 14.20 6.71
N VAL A 48 3.09 13.39 5.78
CA VAL A 48 4.12 12.38 6.06
C VAL A 48 5.52 12.99 5.98
N LYS A 49 6.37 12.69 6.97
CA LYS A 49 7.79 13.05 7.01
C LYS A 49 8.61 11.83 7.39
N PHE A 50 9.84 11.75 6.89
CA PHE A 50 10.81 10.74 7.31
C PHE A 50 11.90 11.40 8.15
N LEU A 51 11.98 11.00 9.41
CA LEU A 51 13.03 11.46 10.33
C LEU A 51 14.14 10.43 10.38
N GLU A 52 15.38 10.91 10.38
CA GLU A 52 16.55 10.04 10.44
C GLU A 52 16.53 9.21 11.74
N GLY A 53 16.61 7.89 11.61
CA GLY A 53 16.57 6.94 12.73
C GLY A 53 15.19 6.65 13.31
N GLU A 54 14.13 7.40 12.97
CA GLU A 54 12.79 7.20 13.51
C GLU A 54 11.80 6.60 12.48
N GLY A 55 12.08 6.76 11.18
CA GLY A 55 11.17 6.36 10.11
C GLY A 55 10.05 7.37 9.84
N PRO A 56 8.88 6.92 9.34
CA PRO A 56 7.78 7.82 9.01
C PRO A 56 7.13 8.42 10.27
N VAL A 57 6.84 9.73 10.20
CA VAL A 57 6.09 10.49 11.21
C VAL A 57 5.03 11.32 10.50
N PHE A 58 3.87 11.44 11.11
CA PHE A 58 2.72 12.18 10.58
C PHE A 58 2.52 13.49 11.34
N ASP A 59 2.33 14.59 10.61
CA ASP A 59 2.03 15.89 11.24
C ASP A 59 0.61 15.91 11.83
N ASN A 60 -0.34 15.28 11.14
CA ASN A 60 -1.76 15.27 11.48
C ASN A 60 -2.30 13.83 11.58
N PRO A 61 -1.82 13.00 12.53
CA PRO A 61 -2.30 11.62 12.65
C PRO A 61 -3.75 11.58 13.12
N ILE A 62 -4.46 10.49 12.81
CA ILE A 62 -5.82 10.24 13.25
C ILE A 62 -5.82 9.92 14.75
N LYS A 63 -6.39 10.80 15.57
CA LYS A 63 -6.40 10.65 17.04
C LYS A 63 -7.79 10.48 17.62
N ILE A 64 -8.79 11.08 17.02
CA ILE A 64 -10.18 11.05 17.49
C ILE A 64 -11.12 10.80 16.31
N SER A 65 -12.35 10.42 16.61
CA SER A 65 -13.41 10.17 15.60
C SER A 65 -13.60 11.33 14.62
N LYS A 66 -13.46 12.56 15.10
CA LYS A 66 -13.63 13.78 14.28
C LYS A 66 -12.56 13.89 13.17
N ASP A 67 -11.35 13.39 13.41
CA ASP A 67 -10.28 13.42 12.41
C ASP A 67 -10.65 12.57 11.19
N VAL A 68 -11.28 11.41 11.40
CA VAL A 68 -11.80 10.54 10.33
C VAL A 68 -12.91 11.21 9.53
N ILE A 69 -13.83 11.88 10.23
CA ILE A 69 -14.99 12.54 9.60
C ILE A 69 -14.53 13.74 8.75
N ASN A 70 -13.51 14.45 9.20
CA ASN A 70 -13.00 15.66 8.55
C ASN A 70 -11.94 15.35 7.47
N LEU A 71 -11.53 14.08 7.27
CA LEU A 71 -10.61 13.75 6.19
C LEU A 71 -11.21 14.16 4.83
N PRO A 72 -10.43 14.86 4.00
CA PRO A 72 -10.85 15.20 2.65
C PRO A 72 -11.05 13.92 1.82
N ASP A 73 -11.75 14.06 0.71
CA ASP A 73 -11.80 13.03 -0.30
C ASP A 73 -10.43 12.88 -0.97
N PHE A 74 -10.15 11.68 -1.45
CA PHE A 74 -8.88 11.40 -2.12
C PHE A 74 -8.86 12.00 -3.52
N GLU A 75 -7.94 12.95 -3.74
CA GLU A 75 -7.71 13.57 -5.03
C GLU A 75 -6.50 12.92 -5.71
N PRO A 76 -6.71 12.08 -6.76
CA PRO A 76 -5.64 11.34 -7.39
C PRO A 76 -4.55 12.23 -8.02
N ASP A 77 -4.89 13.44 -8.45
CA ASP A 77 -3.95 14.37 -9.08
C ASP A 77 -2.85 14.86 -8.12
N ASN A 78 -3.09 14.80 -6.81
CA ASN A 78 -2.06 15.05 -5.81
C ASN A 78 -0.89 14.04 -5.89
N LEU A 79 -1.10 12.88 -6.51
CA LEU A 79 -0.10 11.84 -6.74
C LEU A 79 0.32 11.70 -8.20
N SER A 80 0.09 12.72 -9.03
CA SER A 80 0.46 12.73 -10.46
C SER A 80 1.94 12.44 -10.71
N TYR A 81 2.81 12.83 -9.77
CA TYR A 81 4.24 12.50 -9.83
C TYR A 81 4.53 10.98 -9.78
N VAL A 82 3.71 10.21 -9.04
CA VAL A 82 3.84 8.74 -9.01
C VAL A 82 3.46 8.15 -10.37
N TYR A 83 2.35 8.59 -10.95
CA TYR A 83 1.89 8.10 -12.26
C TYR A 83 2.86 8.46 -13.37
N LYS A 84 3.47 9.64 -13.29
CA LYS A 84 4.54 10.04 -14.20
C LYS A 84 5.78 9.16 -14.03
N ALA A 85 6.15 8.81 -12.79
CA ALA A 85 7.26 7.88 -12.52
C ALA A 85 6.96 6.50 -13.12
N VAL A 86 5.75 5.94 -12.93
CA VAL A 86 5.33 4.68 -13.55
C VAL A 86 5.50 4.73 -15.07
N SER A 87 5.02 5.80 -15.72
CA SER A 87 5.13 5.96 -17.17
C SER A 87 6.59 6.08 -17.63
N ASN A 88 7.43 6.84 -16.93
CA ASN A 88 8.84 6.98 -17.24
C ASN A 88 9.58 5.63 -17.13
N ILE A 89 9.35 4.88 -16.05
CA ILE A 89 9.94 3.56 -15.83
C ILE A 89 9.49 2.60 -16.94
N LYS A 90 8.18 2.52 -17.20
CA LYS A 90 7.63 1.61 -18.22
C LYS A 90 8.21 1.86 -19.60
N ASN A 91 8.39 3.12 -19.98
CA ASN A 91 8.97 3.49 -21.27
C ASN A 91 10.47 3.15 -21.37
N ALA A 92 11.19 3.14 -20.25
CA ALA A 92 12.62 2.87 -20.19
C ALA A 92 12.97 1.38 -19.99
N LEU A 93 12.02 0.56 -19.52
CA LEU A 93 12.22 -0.86 -19.31
C LEU A 93 12.32 -1.64 -20.62
N PRO A 94 13.13 -2.73 -20.68
CA PRO A 94 13.04 -3.73 -21.74
C PRO A 94 11.61 -4.29 -21.85
N LYS A 95 11.13 -4.54 -23.06
CA LYS A 95 9.75 -4.97 -23.34
C LYS A 95 9.32 -6.27 -22.63
N ASN A 96 10.28 -7.13 -22.31
CA ASN A 96 10.08 -8.42 -21.63
C ASN A 96 10.11 -8.31 -20.10
N ILE A 97 10.40 -7.14 -19.52
CA ILE A 97 10.43 -6.93 -18.08
C ILE A 97 9.13 -6.21 -17.64
N PRO A 98 8.23 -6.87 -16.92
CA PRO A 98 7.03 -6.24 -16.40
C PRO A 98 7.35 -5.27 -15.26
N LEU A 99 6.49 -4.25 -15.13
CA LEU A 99 6.55 -3.27 -14.06
C LEU A 99 5.48 -3.57 -13.00
N ILE A 100 5.90 -3.74 -11.77
CA ILE A 100 5.02 -3.91 -10.60
C ILE A 100 4.72 -2.53 -10.01
N GLY A 101 3.44 -2.12 -10.05
CA GLY A 101 2.90 -1.03 -9.24
C GLY A 101 2.41 -1.55 -7.89
N PHE A 102 2.24 -0.68 -6.90
CA PHE A 102 1.84 -1.14 -5.57
C PHE A 102 1.10 -0.10 -4.74
N SER A 103 0.48 -0.58 -3.66
CA SER A 103 0.03 0.24 -2.52
C SER A 103 0.19 -0.53 -1.21
N GLY A 104 0.14 0.18 -0.09
CA GLY A 104 -0.17 -0.47 1.20
C GLY A 104 -1.59 -1.01 1.20
N SER A 105 -1.87 -2.04 2.02
CA SER A 105 -3.24 -2.45 2.31
C SER A 105 -3.98 -1.35 3.09
N PRO A 106 -5.32 -1.30 3.02
CA PRO A 106 -6.10 -0.33 3.82
C PRO A 106 -5.76 -0.39 5.31
N TRP A 107 -5.57 -1.59 5.87
CA TRP A 107 -5.14 -1.76 7.25
C TRP A 107 -3.75 -1.20 7.54
N THR A 108 -2.78 -1.54 6.70
CA THR A 108 -1.39 -1.04 6.86
C THR A 108 -1.35 0.49 6.84
N LEU A 109 -2.08 1.12 5.92
CA LEU A 109 -2.18 2.58 5.85
C LEU A 109 -2.88 3.17 7.08
N ALA A 110 -3.98 2.55 7.53
CA ALA A 110 -4.70 2.96 8.74
C ALA A 110 -3.80 2.85 9.98
N ALA A 111 -3.06 1.76 10.11
CA ALA A 111 -2.16 1.54 11.25
C ALA A 111 -1.13 2.66 11.40
N TYR A 112 -0.44 3.02 10.31
CA TYR A 112 0.49 4.14 10.33
C TYR A 112 -0.19 5.48 10.61
N SER A 113 -1.32 5.73 9.95
CA SER A 113 -2.06 7.00 10.04
C SER A 113 -2.62 7.26 11.44
N ILE A 114 -3.06 6.22 12.15
CA ILE A 114 -3.58 6.31 13.52
C ILE A 114 -2.44 6.36 14.53
N GLU A 115 -1.42 5.51 14.41
CA GLU A 115 -0.27 5.54 15.31
C GLU A 115 0.48 6.86 15.18
N GLY A 116 0.62 7.39 13.96
CA GLY A 116 1.28 8.65 13.65
C GLY A 116 2.80 8.54 13.50
N ARG A 117 3.36 7.34 13.66
CA ARG A 117 4.78 7.00 13.52
C ARG A 117 4.99 5.50 13.41
N SER A 118 6.22 5.08 13.14
CA SER A 118 6.61 3.69 13.38
C SER A 118 6.57 3.37 14.88
N SER A 119 5.99 2.22 15.22
CA SER A 119 5.90 1.74 16.60
C SER A 119 6.11 0.23 16.62
N LYS A 120 6.61 -0.31 17.73
CA LYS A 120 6.81 -1.76 17.88
C LYS A 120 5.49 -2.52 17.94
N ASN A 121 4.52 -1.99 18.67
CA ASN A 121 3.29 -2.69 19.03
C ASN A 121 2.02 -2.02 18.50
N PHE A 122 2.09 -0.78 18.04
CA PHE A 122 0.91 -0.02 17.57
C PHE A 122 -0.23 0.01 18.60
N GLU A 123 0.11 0.29 19.85
CA GLU A 123 -0.84 0.24 20.97
C GLU A 123 -1.94 1.30 20.83
N TYR A 124 -1.59 2.47 20.31
CA TYR A 124 -2.56 3.53 20.09
C TYR A 124 -3.57 3.11 18.99
N THR A 125 -3.09 2.54 17.90
CA THR A 125 -3.92 2.01 16.80
C THR A 125 -4.87 0.93 17.30
N LYS A 126 -4.37 -0.04 18.09
CA LYS A 126 -5.19 -1.09 18.69
C LYS A 126 -6.27 -0.54 19.63
N SER A 127 -5.92 0.47 20.42
CA SER A 127 -6.88 1.16 21.29
C SER A 127 -7.93 1.90 20.48
N PHE A 128 -7.53 2.60 19.42
CA PHE A 128 -8.42 3.37 18.57
C PHE A 128 -9.51 2.47 17.93
N ILE A 129 -9.12 1.36 17.29
CA ILE A 129 -10.08 0.47 16.62
C ILE A 129 -11.07 -0.18 17.59
N ARG A 130 -10.68 -0.40 18.86
CA ARG A 130 -11.56 -0.94 19.89
C ARG A 130 -12.57 0.08 20.42
N ASN A 131 -12.12 1.33 20.59
CA ASN A 131 -12.93 2.37 21.21
C ASN A 131 -13.75 3.19 20.21
N ASN A 132 -13.38 3.15 18.90
CA ASN A 132 -14.00 3.92 17.82
C ASN A 132 -14.25 2.98 16.61
N GLU A 133 -14.88 1.84 16.85
CA GLU A 133 -15.05 0.78 15.83
C GLU A 133 -15.72 1.31 14.56
N LYS A 134 -16.80 2.08 14.72
CA LYS A 134 -17.53 2.67 13.58
C LYS A 134 -16.66 3.57 12.73
N GLU A 135 -15.91 4.46 13.36
CA GLU A 135 -15.01 5.38 12.66
C GLU A 135 -13.79 4.65 12.04
N ALA A 136 -13.31 3.61 12.72
CA ALA A 136 -12.28 2.74 12.14
C ALA A 136 -12.74 2.10 10.83
N HIS A 137 -13.98 1.59 10.78
CA HIS A 137 -14.56 1.04 9.56
C HIS A 137 -14.77 2.11 8.47
N ILE A 138 -15.21 3.32 8.82
CA ILE A 138 -15.32 4.44 7.89
C ILE A 138 -13.95 4.79 7.30
N PHE A 139 -12.92 4.85 8.14
CA PHE A 139 -11.57 5.17 7.70
C PHE A 139 -10.98 4.09 6.78
N LEU A 140 -11.13 2.82 7.15
CA LEU A 140 -10.68 1.70 6.32
C LEU A 140 -11.40 1.68 4.95
N GLN A 141 -12.70 2.03 4.90
CA GLN A 141 -13.41 2.15 3.65
C GLN A 141 -12.87 3.31 2.79
N LYS A 142 -12.65 4.49 3.37
CA LYS A 142 -12.03 5.62 2.66
C LYS A 142 -10.66 5.25 2.08
N LEU A 143 -9.84 4.53 2.85
CA LEU A 143 -8.54 4.06 2.39
C LEU A 143 -8.67 2.99 1.28
N THR A 144 -9.67 2.11 1.35
CA THR A 144 -9.94 1.12 0.31
C THR A 144 -10.27 1.80 -1.03
N ASP A 145 -11.12 2.81 -0.98
CA ASP A 145 -11.52 3.57 -2.16
C ASP A 145 -10.34 4.37 -2.73
N ALA A 146 -9.54 4.99 -1.87
CA ALA A 146 -8.30 5.67 -2.28
C ALA A 146 -7.27 4.71 -2.89
N CYS A 147 -7.05 3.53 -2.29
CA CYS A 147 -6.17 2.50 -2.84
C CYS A 147 -6.63 2.02 -4.22
N PHE A 148 -7.94 1.80 -4.40
CA PHE A 148 -8.50 1.42 -5.70
C PHE A 148 -8.18 2.47 -6.77
N ILE A 149 -8.50 3.75 -6.52
CA ILE A 149 -8.24 4.84 -7.47
C ILE A 149 -6.72 4.95 -7.76
N TYR A 150 -5.90 4.90 -6.74
CA TYR A 150 -4.44 5.01 -6.85
C TYR A 150 -3.82 3.88 -7.68
N LEU A 151 -4.25 2.63 -7.45
CA LEU A 151 -3.77 1.47 -8.20
C LEU A 151 -4.25 1.50 -9.65
N LYS A 152 -5.53 1.87 -9.88
CA LYS A 152 -6.05 2.06 -11.23
C LYS A 152 -5.23 3.09 -12.02
N LYS A 153 -4.88 4.21 -11.40
CA LYS A 153 -4.03 5.24 -12.02
C LYS A 153 -2.63 4.74 -12.35
N GLN A 154 -2.05 3.87 -11.53
CA GLN A 154 -0.76 3.23 -11.85
C GLN A 154 -0.88 2.30 -13.06
N VAL A 155 -1.98 1.54 -13.19
CA VAL A 155 -2.24 0.69 -14.35
C VAL A 155 -2.44 1.54 -15.61
N GLU A 156 -3.24 2.61 -15.54
CA GLU A 156 -3.41 3.57 -16.64
C GLU A 156 -2.07 4.18 -17.09
N ALA A 157 -1.12 4.35 -16.16
CA ALA A 157 0.22 4.86 -16.43
C ALA A 157 1.21 3.79 -16.95
N GLY A 158 0.84 2.50 -16.95
CA GLY A 158 1.62 1.42 -17.55
C GLY A 158 2.14 0.35 -16.59
N ALA A 159 1.66 0.25 -15.36
CA ALA A 159 1.96 -0.89 -14.50
C ALA A 159 1.33 -2.17 -15.05
N ASP A 160 2.10 -3.26 -15.13
CA ASP A 160 1.68 -4.55 -15.67
C ASP A 160 1.15 -5.50 -14.60
N VAL A 161 1.54 -5.28 -13.33
CA VAL A 161 1.19 -6.08 -12.16
C VAL A 161 0.93 -5.14 -10.98
N ILE A 162 0.03 -5.51 -10.09
CA ILE A 162 -0.25 -4.79 -8.85
C ILE A 162 0.20 -5.63 -7.66
N GLN A 163 0.86 -5.00 -6.67
CA GLN A 163 1.13 -5.62 -5.38
C GLN A 163 0.49 -4.83 -4.23
N ILE A 164 -0.23 -5.54 -3.35
CA ILE A 164 -0.82 -4.99 -2.13
C ILE A 164 0.03 -5.45 -0.95
N PHE A 165 0.59 -4.49 -0.19
CA PHE A 165 1.44 -4.76 0.96
C PHE A 165 0.66 -4.66 2.28
N ASP A 166 0.34 -5.80 2.90
CA ASP A 166 -0.21 -5.85 4.25
C ASP A 166 0.91 -6.08 5.29
N SER A 167 1.75 -5.05 5.41
CA SER A 167 2.99 -5.09 6.20
C SER A 167 2.75 -5.17 7.71
N TRP A 168 1.54 -4.85 8.18
CA TRP A 168 1.17 -4.88 9.59
C TRP A 168 0.07 -5.90 9.93
N ALA A 169 -0.07 -6.93 9.09
CA ALA A 169 -0.99 -8.04 9.33
C ALA A 169 -0.80 -8.71 10.70
N ASN A 170 0.46 -8.85 11.13
CA ASN A 170 0.87 -9.46 12.39
C ASN A 170 0.49 -8.67 13.66
N LEU A 171 -0.03 -7.46 13.53
CA LEU A 171 -0.51 -6.67 14.67
C LEU A 171 -1.90 -7.12 15.17
N LEU A 172 -2.63 -7.84 14.34
CA LEU A 172 -4.02 -8.21 14.56
C LEU A 172 -4.14 -9.67 14.98
N SER A 173 -5.03 -9.94 15.94
CA SER A 173 -5.49 -11.29 16.22
C SER A 173 -6.20 -11.87 14.99
N LYS A 174 -6.35 -13.19 14.92
CA LYS A 174 -7.06 -13.84 13.80
C LYS A 174 -8.44 -13.20 13.53
N LYS A 175 -9.23 -12.92 14.56
CA LYS A 175 -10.54 -12.28 14.43
C LYS A 175 -10.42 -10.84 13.91
N ASP A 176 -9.53 -10.07 14.49
CA ASP A 176 -9.34 -8.67 14.11
C ASP A 176 -8.76 -8.56 12.70
N TYR A 177 -7.91 -9.52 12.30
CA TYR A 177 -7.34 -9.58 10.95
C TYR A 177 -8.44 -9.75 9.89
N GLU A 178 -9.38 -10.68 10.12
CA GLU A 178 -10.54 -10.84 9.24
C GLU A 178 -11.36 -9.54 9.18
N THR A 179 -11.60 -8.91 10.34
CA THR A 179 -12.48 -7.74 10.47
C THR A 179 -11.88 -6.46 9.90
N TYR A 180 -10.63 -6.16 10.22
CA TYR A 180 -10.01 -4.85 9.93
C TYR A 180 -9.02 -4.86 8.76
N SER A 181 -8.57 -6.02 8.29
CA SER A 181 -7.67 -6.13 7.14
C SER A 181 -8.28 -6.91 5.99
N LEU A 182 -8.53 -8.20 6.17
CA LEU A 182 -8.86 -9.11 5.08
C LEU A 182 -10.15 -8.74 4.34
N ASN A 183 -11.18 -8.29 5.05
CA ASN A 183 -12.43 -7.83 4.44
C ASN A 183 -12.21 -6.64 3.50
N TYR A 184 -11.33 -5.72 3.85
CA TYR A 184 -11.01 -4.54 3.04
C TYR A 184 -10.09 -4.88 1.88
N ILE A 185 -9.14 -5.80 2.06
CA ILE A 185 -8.32 -6.34 0.96
C ILE A 185 -9.20 -7.04 -0.07
N ARG A 186 -10.16 -7.87 0.39
CA ARG A 186 -11.14 -8.54 -0.48
C ARG A 186 -11.98 -7.54 -1.25
N SER A 187 -12.49 -6.50 -0.59
CA SER A 187 -13.22 -5.42 -1.24
C SER A 187 -12.38 -4.68 -2.28
N LEU A 188 -11.12 -4.38 -1.97
CA LEU A 188 -10.19 -3.74 -2.91
C LEU A 188 -9.95 -4.62 -4.14
N ILE A 189 -9.66 -5.91 -3.94
CA ILE A 189 -9.42 -6.85 -5.03
C ILE A 189 -10.68 -7.02 -5.90
N SER A 190 -11.88 -7.12 -5.29
CA SER A 190 -13.14 -7.18 -6.04
C SER A 190 -13.32 -5.96 -6.93
N LYS A 191 -13.14 -4.74 -6.39
CA LYS A 191 -13.19 -3.50 -7.18
C LYS A 191 -12.20 -3.50 -8.35
N LEU A 192 -10.97 -3.96 -8.13
CA LEU A 192 -9.95 -4.04 -9.18
C LEU A 192 -10.32 -5.06 -10.26
N LYS A 193 -10.89 -6.20 -9.88
CA LYS A 193 -11.31 -7.26 -10.83
C LYS A 193 -12.59 -6.91 -11.60
N GLU A 194 -13.43 -6.03 -11.07
CA GLU A 194 -14.66 -5.56 -11.72
C GLU A 194 -14.44 -4.35 -12.64
N ASP A 195 -13.34 -3.62 -12.47
CA ASP A 195 -13.05 -2.42 -13.26
C ASP A 195 -12.41 -2.77 -14.62
N GLN A 196 -12.90 -2.17 -15.69
CA GLN A 196 -12.49 -2.46 -17.08
C GLN A 196 -10.99 -2.25 -17.35
N VAL A 197 -10.34 -1.35 -16.62
CA VAL A 197 -8.92 -1.05 -16.79
C VAL A 197 -8.04 -2.06 -16.05
N THR A 198 -8.49 -2.50 -14.88
CA THR A 198 -7.66 -3.33 -13.98
C THR A 198 -8.03 -4.81 -13.95
N ALA A 199 -9.19 -5.20 -14.53
CA ALA A 199 -9.72 -6.57 -14.44
C ALA A 199 -8.75 -7.68 -14.88
N SER A 200 -7.92 -7.41 -15.89
CA SER A 200 -6.95 -8.38 -16.44
C SER A 200 -5.56 -8.30 -15.79
N ILE A 201 -5.34 -7.34 -14.89
CA ILE A 201 -4.03 -7.12 -14.26
C ILE A 201 -3.82 -8.13 -13.12
N PRO A 202 -2.71 -8.89 -13.10
CA PRO A 202 -2.40 -9.78 -12.00
C PRO A 202 -2.22 -9.01 -10.68
N ILE A 203 -2.76 -9.56 -9.60
CA ILE A 203 -2.69 -8.99 -8.27
C ILE A 203 -1.90 -9.90 -7.34
N ILE A 204 -0.83 -9.38 -6.75
CA ILE A 204 -0.02 -10.03 -5.72
C ILE A 204 -0.44 -9.49 -4.36
N LEU A 205 -0.75 -10.37 -3.41
CA LEU A 205 -0.97 -10.00 -2.02
C LEU A 205 0.21 -10.44 -1.17
N PHE A 206 0.86 -9.51 -0.48
CA PHE A 206 1.81 -9.80 0.59
C PHE A 206 1.16 -9.51 1.94
N ALA A 207 1.27 -10.46 2.88
CA ALA A 207 0.90 -10.24 4.28
C ALA A 207 2.02 -10.72 5.22
N ARG A 208 2.43 -9.84 6.13
CA ARG A 208 3.51 -10.15 7.07
C ARG A 208 2.98 -10.92 8.27
N GLU A 209 3.38 -12.19 8.42
CA GLU A 209 3.08 -13.06 9.56
C GLU A 209 1.61 -12.95 10.07
N PRO A 210 0.61 -13.08 9.19
CA PRO A 210 -0.79 -13.02 9.65
C PRO A 210 -1.08 -14.22 10.55
N GLU A 211 -1.92 -14.05 11.57
CA GLU A 211 -2.40 -15.15 12.43
C GLU A 211 -3.44 -16.05 11.74
N ILE A 212 -3.39 -16.13 10.42
CA ILE A 212 -4.26 -16.99 9.60
C ILE A 212 -3.42 -17.83 8.64
N SER A 213 -3.94 -19.00 8.27
CA SER A 213 -3.28 -19.86 7.29
C SER A 213 -3.33 -19.26 5.87
N CYS A 214 -2.40 -19.67 5.01
CA CYS A 214 -2.41 -19.32 3.59
C CYS A 214 -3.75 -19.68 2.92
N ASN A 215 -4.40 -20.77 3.33
CA ASN A 215 -5.73 -21.18 2.85
C ASN A 215 -6.82 -20.13 3.11
N HIS A 216 -6.71 -19.29 4.15
CA HIS A 216 -7.62 -18.15 4.34
C HIS A 216 -7.27 -16.99 3.43
N MET A 217 -5.98 -16.76 3.17
CA MET A 217 -5.52 -15.70 2.27
C MET A 217 -5.93 -15.97 0.80
N VAL A 218 -5.93 -17.23 0.38
CA VAL A 218 -6.39 -17.62 -0.98
C VAL A 218 -7.84 -17.17 -1.24
N LYS A 219 -8.68 -17.11 -0.20
CA LYS A 219 -10.10 -16.70 -0.32
C LYS A 219 -10.27 -15.22 -0.72
N VAL A 220 -9.25 -14.40 -0.70
CA VAL A 220 -9.35 -13.00 -1.18
C VAL A 220 -9.25 -12.89 -2.70
N GLN A 221 -8.95 -14.00 -3.40
CA GLN A 221 -8.88 -14.09 -4.86
C GLN A 221 -7.79 -13.21 -5.50
N ALA A 222 -6.69 -12.98 -4.78
CA ALA A 222 -5.46 -12.50 -5.39
C ALA A 222 -4.91 -13.58 -6.33
N ASP A 223 -4.26 -13.17 -7.43
CA ASP A 223 -3.68 -14.12 -8.41
C ASP A 223 -2.42 -14.77 -7.87
N CYS A 224 -1.72 -14.12 -6.94
CA CYS A 224 -0.50 -14.62 -6.31
C CYS A 224 -0.43 -14.20 -4.84
N LEU A 225 0.13 -15.07 -3.99
CA LEU A 225 0.50 -14.74 -2.62
C LEU A 225 2.01 -14.61 -2.51
N SER A 226 2.47 -13.46 -2.04
CA SER A 226 3.87 -13.25 -1.63
C SER A 226 4.00 -13.64 -0.16
N LEU A 227 4.78 -14.68 0.12
CA LEU A 227 4.89 -15.24 1.45
C LEU A 227 6.00 -14.58 2.25
N TYR A 228 5.74 -14.32 3.52
CA TYR A 228 6.77 -13.88 4.44
C TYR A 228 7.77 -15.02 4.71
N TRP A 229 9.05 -14.72 4.78
CA TRP A 229 10.12 -15.72 4.86
C TRP A 229 10.05 -16.69 6.07
N LYS A 230 9.31 -16.33 7.12
CA LYS A 230 9.04 -17.21 8.27
C LYS A 230 7.75 -18.00 8.18
N THR A 231 7.01 -17.87 7.08
CA THR A 231 5.74 -18.61 6.91
C THR A 231 6.02 -20.11 6.99
N LYS A 232 5.36 -20.76 7.93
CA LYS A 232 5.39 -22.22 8.12
C LYS A 232 4.08 -22.80 7.55
N ASP A 233 4.09 -24.11 7.27
CA ASP A 233 2.89 -24.88 6.84
C ASP A 233 2.30 -24.36 5.52
N ILE A 234 3.15 -24.34 4.50
CA ILE A 234 2.70 -24.15 3.11
C ILE A 234 2.34 -25.55 2.58
N ASP A 235 1.17 -26.06 2.95
CA ASP A 235 0.54 -27.15 2.21
C ASP A 235 -0.08 -26.56 0.94
N LEU A 236 0.70 -26.60 -0.14
CA LEU A 236 0.29 -26.22 -1.49
C LEU A 236 -0.41 -27.39 -2.18
#